data_a2eef8659f962a463d674c3c170ecd06
#
_entry.id   a2eef8659f962a463d674c3c170ecd06
#
_cell.length_a   1.000
_cell.length_b   1.000
_cell.length_c   1.000
_cell.angle_alpha   90.00
_cell.angle_beta   90.00
_cell.angle_gamma   90.00
#
_symmetry.space_group_name_H-M   'P 1'
#
loop_
_entity.id
_entity.type
_entity.pdbx_description
1 polymer ?
#
loop_
_entity_poly.entity_id
_entity_poly.type
_entity_poly.pdbx_seq_one_letter_code
_entity_poly.pdbx_strand_id
1 'polypeptide(L)'
;MNNNFIDNNVKLKPAEKSTALFLASKGFRIEVIIPSNTPHNKNPDFLINGKIWELKCPTKNRRETLERCFKKAAKQSENLLLDLRNIKGANKNTLDIIVSRFRYSKSIKQLMVIQNNKLLRYK
;
A
#
# COMPACT_ATOMS: atom_id res chain seq x y z
N MET A 1 22.08 9.05 2.32
CA MET A 1 21.62 8.27 1.16
C MET A 1 20.91 7.02 1.65
N ASN A 2 19.74 6.75 1.11
CA ASN A 2 18.93 5.63 1.56
C ASN A 2 19.05 4.45 0.60
N ASN A 3 19.71 3.38 1.03
CA ASN A 3 19.92 2.18 0.20
C ASN A 3 18.84 1.12 0.38
N ASN A 4 17.73 1.48 1.08
CA ASN A 4 16.69 0.51 1.38
C ASN A 4 15.68 0.32 0.24
N PHE A 5 15.75 1.16 -0.78
CA PHE A 5 14.81 1.07 -1.91
C PHE A 5 15.52 0.50 -3.14
N ILE A 6 15.02 -0.64 -3.61
CA ILE A 6 15.54 -1.34 -4.80
C ILE A 6 14.39 -1.43 -5.81
N ASP A 7 14.48 -0.69 -6.92
CA ASP A 7 13.40 -0.65 -7.91
C ASP A 7 13.56 -1.66 -9.05
N ASN A 8 14.72 -2.29 -9.19
CA ASN A 8 14.99 -3.28 -10.24
C ASN A 8 14.64 -2.77 -11.65
N ASN A 9 14.82 -1.48 -11.87
CA ASN A 9 14.52 -0.80 -13.15
C ASN A 9 13.03 -0.87 -13.52
N VAL A 10 12.15 -1.08 -12.54
CA VAL A 10 10.72 -1.05 -12.76
C VAL A 10 10.24 0.39 -12.84
N LYS A 11 9.46 0.68 -13.87
CA LYS A 11 8.90 2.02 -14.02
C LYS A 11 7.73 2.21 -13.07
N LEU A 12 7.89 3.09 -12.09
CA LEU A 12 6.87 3.35 -11.08
C LEU A 12 6.09 4.61 -11.39
N LYS A 13 4.80 4.58 -11.04
CA LYS A 13 4.00 5.81 -11.00
C LYS A 13 4.52 6.70 -9.87
N PRO A 14 4.35 8.04 -9.99
CA PRO A 14 4.85 8.96 -8.95
C PRO A 14 4.35 8.61 -7.55
N ALA A 15 3.08 8.23 -7.39
CA ALA A 15 2.52 7.85 -6.10
C ALA A 15 3.19 6.61 -5.53
N GLU A 16 3.45 5.62 -6.39
CA GLU A 16 4.11 4.38 -5.98
C GLU A 16 5.54 4.65 -5.52
N LYS A 17 6.27 5.47 -6.27
CA LYS A 17 7.63 5.84 -5.92
C LYS A 17 7.68 6.61 -4.60
N SER A 18 6.75 7.54 -4.42
CA SER A 18 6.64 8.32 -3.18
C SER A 18 6.43 7.41 -1.97
N THR A 19 5.55 6.41 -2.11
CA THR A 19 5.30 5.45 -1.03
C THR A 19 6.55 4.64 -0.71
N ALA A 20 7.24 4.14 -1.75
CA ALA A 20 8.45 3.34 -1.55
C ALA A 20 9.53 4.14 -0.83
N LEU A 21 9.74 5.39 -1.23
CA LEU A 21 10.73 6.25 -0.61
C LEU A 21 10.37 6.57 0.83
N PHE A 22 9.09 6.78 1.13
CA PHE A 22 8.62 7.03 2.49
C PHE A 22 8.96 5.84 3.40
N LEU A 23 8.60 4.64 2.97
CA LEU A 23 8.86 3.43 3.76
C LEU A 23 10.35 3.18 3.93
N ALA A 24 11.13 3.37 2.87
CA ALA A 24 12.58 3.20 2.95
C ALA A 24 13.18 4.16 3.97
N SER A 25 12.66 5.40 4.03
CA SER A 25 13.14 6.39 5.01
C SER A 25 12.80 5.99 6.44
N LYS A 26 11.81 5.13 6.63
CA LYS A 26 11.42 4.60 7.95
C LYS A 26 12.17 3.31 8.31
N GLY A 27 13.12 2.90 7.48
CA GLY A 27 13.95 1.73 7.76
C GLY A 27 13.48 0.43 7.14
N PHE A 28 12.39 0.44 6.39
CA PHE A 28 11.95 -0.77 5.69
C PHE A 28 12.78 -1.01 4.44
N ARG A 29 13.06 -2.27 4.18
CA ARG A 29 13.68 -2.66 2.91
C ARG A 29 12.57 -2.83 1.87
N ILE A 30 12.61 -2.02 0.84
CA ILE A 30 11.59 -2.01 -0.22
C ILE A 30 12.22 -2.50 -1.52
N GLU A 31 11.63 -3.52 -2.09
CA GLU A 31 12.01 -4.03 -3.40
C GLU A 31 10.77 -4.04 -4.29
N VAL A 32 10.93 -3.62 -5.54
CA VAL A 32 9.83 -3.56 -6.50
C VAL A 32 10.19 -4.43 -7.69
N ILE A 33 9.32 -5.37 -8.03
CA ILE A 33 9.54 -6.28 -9.15
C ILE A 33 8.26 -6.38 -9.97
N ILE A 34 8.41 -6.74 -11.26
CA ILE A 34 7.27 -7.08 -12.11
C ILE A 34 7.22 -8.62 -12.19
N PRO A 35 6.07 -9.23 -11.82
CA PRO A 35 5.96 -10.68 -11.90
C PRO A 35 6.16 -11.17 -13.34
N SER A 36 7.02 -12.16 -13.53
CA SER A 36 7.39 -12.63 -14.86
C SER A 36 6.33 -13.53 -15.49
N ASN A 37 5.39 -14.04 -14.70
CA ASN A 37 4.42 -15.04 -15.15
C ASN A 37 3.05 -14.47 -15.51
N THR A 38 2.92 -13.14 -15.56
CA THR A 38 1.63 -12.51 -15.82
C THR A 38 1.80 -11.45 -16.90
N PRO A 39 1.78 -11.86 -18.20
CA PRO A 39 2.07 -10.94 -19.30
C PRO A 39 1.12 -9.75 -19.40
N HIS A 40 -0.08 -9.87 -18.82
CA HIS A 40 -1.04 -8.77 -18.80
C HIS A 40 -1.02 -7.97 -17.51
N ASN A 41 -0.25 -8.41 -16.52
CA ASN A 41 -0.15 -7.70 -15.26
C ASN A 41 0.97 -6.66 -15.36
N LYS A 42 0.59 -5.41 -15.50
CA LYS A 42 1.55 -4.29 -15.58
C LYS A 42 1.83 -3.67 -14.22
N ASN A 43 1.19 -4.16 -13.16
CA ASN A 43 1.37 -3.63 -11.82
C ASN A 43 2.56 -4.29 -11.16
N PRO A 44 3.48 -3.50 -10.60
CA PRO A 44 4.62 -4.06 -9.88
C PRO A 44 4.18 -4.65 -8.54
N ASP A 45 4.92 -5.65 -8.09
CA ASP A 45 4.79 -6.17 -6.73
C ASP A 45 5.73 -5.40 -5.82
N PHE A 46 5.22 -5.00 -4.66
CA PHE A 46 6.03 -4.40 -3.61
C PHE A 46 6.38 -5.45 -2.58
N LEU A 47 7.70 -5.65 -2.37
CA LEU A 47 8.17 -6.49 -1.29
C LEU A 47 8.67 -5.57 -0.18
N ILE A 48 8.05 -5.70 0.99
CA ILE A 48 8.44 -4.93 2.17
C ILE A 48 9.06 -5.92 3.14
N ASN A 49 10.34 -5.76 3.39
CA ASN A 49 11.11 -6.70 4.22
C ASN A 49 10.93 -8.15 3.73
N GLY A 50 10.87 -8.34 2.42
CA GLY A 50 10.78 -9.65 1.80
C GLY A 50 9.37 -10.22 1.66
N LYS A 51 8.34 -9.51 2.10
CA LYS A 51 6.95 -9.96 1.97
C LYS A 51 6.22 -9.11 0.94
N ILE A 52 5.34 -9.75 0.16
CA ILE A 52 4.54 -9.07 -0.84
C ILE A 52 3.42 -8.28 -0.16
N TRP A 53 3.31 -7.01 -0.51
CA TRP A 53 2.26 -6.12 -0.04
C TRP A 53 1.55 -5.52 -1.24
N GLU A 54 0.22 -5.53 -1.20
CA GLU A 54 -0.55 -4.84 -2.23
C GLU A 54 -0.67 -3.37 -1.84
N LEU A 55 -0.19 -2.50 -2.73
CA LEU A 55 -0.23 -1.05 -2.51
C LEU A 55 -1.45 -0.45 -3.17
N LYS A 56 -2.19 0.35 -2.43
CA LYS A 56 -3.27 1.17 -2.94
C LYS A 56 -3.08 2.61 -2.49
N CYS A 57 -3.19 3.54 -3.44
CA CYS A 57 -3.02 4.99 -3.19
C CYS A 57 -4.34 5.69 -3.56
N PRO A 58 -5.38 5.56 -2.75
CA PRO A 58 -6.66 6.19 -3.08
C PRO A 58 -6.55 7.71 -3.08
N THR A 59 -7.37 8.36 -3.90
CA THR A 59 -7.39 9.81 -4.02
C THR A 59 -8.68 10.41 -3.50
N LYS A 60 -9.69 9.58 -3.21
CA LYS A 60 -10.99 10.04 -2.75
C LYS A 60 -11.30 9.51 -1.37
N ASN A 61 -11.81 10.38 -0.51
CA ASN A 61 -12.19 10.04 0.86
C ASN A 61 -13.65 9.59 0.91
N ARG A 62 -13.97 8.53 0.18
CA ARG A 62 -15.31 7.95 0.12
C ARG A 62 -15.27 6.51 0.61
N ARG A 63 -16.33 6.13 1.33
CA ARG A 63 -16.43 4.74 1.83
C ARG A 63 -16.29 3.72 0.70
N GLU A 64 -16.98 3.95 -0.43
CA GLU A 64 -16.93 3.01 -1.56
C GLU A 64 -15.52 2.87 -2.12
N THR A 65 -14.79 3.96 -2.21
CA THR A 65 -13.40 3.95 -2.69
C THR A 65 -12.53 3.10 -1.78
N LEU A 66 -12.65 3.32 -0.47
CA LEU A 66 -11.86 2.60 0.53
C LEU A 66 -12.21 1.12 0.56
N GLU A 67 -13.50 0.79 0.52
CA GLU A 67 -13.94 -0.60 0.49
C GLU A 67 -13.45 -1.32 -0.76
N ARG A 68 -13.42 -0.63 -1.90
CA ARG A 68 -12.93 -1.20 -3.16
C ARG A 68 -11.45 -1.54 -3.06
N CYS A 69 -10.67 -0.71 -2.35
CA CYS A 69 -9.25 -1.01 -2.13
C CYS A 69 -9.08 -2.36 -1.44
N PHE A 70 -9.86 -2.63 -0.39
CA PHE A 70 -9.82 -3.92 0.31
C PHE A 70 -10.25 -5.06 -0.59
N LYS A 71 -11.33 -4.88 -1.33
CA LYS A 71 -11.86 -5.93 -2.19
C LYS A 71 -10.85 -6.32 -3.27
N LYS A 72 -10.21 -5.35 -3.90
CA LYS A 72 -9.21 -5.61 -4.93
C LYS A 72 -7.93 -6.20 -4.33
N ALA A 73 -7.50 -5.66 -3.19
CA ALA A 73 -6.27 -6.13 -2.54
C ALA A 73 -6.39 -7.58 -2.09
N ALA A 74 -7.56 -7.98 -1.61
CA ALA A 74 -7.79 -9.34 -1.13
C ALA A 74 -7.56 -10.41 -2.20
N LYS A 75 -7.65 -10.02 -3.47
CA LYS A 75 -7.39 -10.93 -4.60
C LYS A 75 -5.91 -11.05 -4.90
N GLN A 76 -5.08 -10.16 -4.34
CA GLN A 76 -3.66 -10.06 -4.67
C GLN A 76 -2.75 -10.49 -3.53
N SER A 77 -3.13 -10.18 -2.29
CA SER A 77 -2.26 -10.41 -1.15
C SER A 77 -3.06 -10.42 0.14
N GLU A 78 -2.47 -11.02 1.20
CA GLU A 78 -2.99 -10.91 2.56
C GLU A 78 -2.54 -9.62 3.23
N ASN A 79 -1.61 -8.90 2.62
CA ASN A 79 -0.99 -7.72 3.20
C ASN A 79 -1.36 -6.51 2.36
N LEU A 80 -2.02 -5.54 2.98
CA LEU A 80 -2.48 -4.32 2.30
C LEU A 80 -1.78 -3.10 2.87
N LEU A 81 -1.23 -2.30 1.97
CA LEU A 81 -0.64 -1.01 2.30
C LEU A 81 -1.49 0.08 1.66
N LEU A 82 -2.07 0.94 2.50
CA LEU A 82 -2.85 2.08 2.05
C LEU A 82 -2.08 3.36 2.30
N ASP A 83 -1.78 4.09 1.24
CA ASP A 83 -1.13 5.40 1.34
C ASP A 83 -2.20 6.47 1.15
N LEU A 84 -2.52 7.19 2.22
CA LEU A 84 -3.60 8.17 2.23
C LEU A 84 -3.13 9.59 1.92
N ARG A 85 -1.85 9.78 1.61
CA ARG A 85 -1.30 11.12 1.45
C ARG A 85 -1.84 11.86 0.24
N ASN A 86 -2.42 11.15 -0.72
CA ASN A 86 -3.03 11.77 -1.92
C ASN A 86 -4.51 12.07 -1.75
N ILE A 87 -5.08 11.79 -0.58
CA ILE A 87 -6.47 12.12 -0.29
C ILE A 87 -6.52 13.51 0.33
N LYS A 88 -7.27 14.41 -0.28
CA LYS A 88 -7.57 15.69 0.35
C LYS A 88 -8.57 15.46 1.47
N GLY A 89 -8.25 15.96 2.67
CA GLY A 89 -9.16 15.88 3.80
C GLY A 89 -9.21 14.53 4.48
N ALA A 90 -8.21 13.68 4.27
CA ALA A 90 -8.11 12.45 5.04
C ALA A 90 -7.96 12.80 6.52
N ASN A 91 -8.80 12.19 7.37
CA ASN A 91 -8.86 12.52 8.78
C ASN A 91 -9.12 11.26 9.61
N LYS A 92 -9.43 11.46 10.90
CA LYS A 92 -9.73 10.36 11.80
C LYS A 92 -10.87 9.49 11.30
N ASN A 93 -11.89 10.10 10.72
CA ASN A 93 -13.04 9.36 10.20
C ASN A 93 -12.63 8.44 9.03
N THR A 94 -11.73 8.92 8.17
CA THR A 94 -11.17 8.10 7.09
C THR A 94 -10.49 6.87 7.67
N LEU A 95 -9.67 7.07 8.67
CA LEU A 95 -8.93 5.98 9.32
C LEU A 95 -9.89 5.01 10.00
N ASP A 96 -10.93 5.51 10.66
CA ASP A 96 -11.91 4.67 11.34
C ASP A 96 -12.62 3.73 10.35
N ILE A 97 -12.96 4.23 9.16
CA ILE A 97 -13.57 3.42 8.11
C ILE A 97 -12.61 2.30 7.69
N ILE A 98 -11.34 2.64 7.49
CA ILE A 98 -10.33 1.70 7.05
C ILE A 98 -10.11 0.61 8.09
N VAL A 99 -9.95 0.99 9.36
CA VAL A 99 -9.71 0.03 10.44
C VAL A 99 -10.91 -0.88 10.63
N SER A 100 -12.12 -0.32 10.57
CA SER A 100 -13.34 -1.11 10.66
C SER A 100 -13.43 -2.14 9.53
N ARG A 101 -13.13 -1.72 8.30
CA ARG A 101 -13.16 -2.62 7.15
C ARG A 101 -12.11 -3.72 7.28
N PHE A 102 -10.92 -3.38 7.79
CA PHE A 102 -9.87 -4.35 8.04
C PHE A 102 -10.33 -5.45 9.00
N ARG A 103 -11.00 -5.06 10.09
CA ARG A 103 -11.47 -6.00 11.10
C ARG A 103 -12.55 -6.94 10.56
N TYR A 104 -13.32 -6.50 9.58
CA TYR A 104 -14.31 -7.36 8.92
C TYR A 104 -13.71 -8.26 7.84
N SER A 105 -12.53 -7.93 7.35
CA SER A 105 -11.91 -8.70 6.26
C SER A 105 -11.39 -10.03 6.77
N LYS A 106 -11.71 -11.11 6.08
CA LYS A 106 -11.16 -12.43 6.36
C LYS A 106 -9.91 -12.69 5.54
N SER A 107 -9.71 -11.95 4.48
CA SER A 107 -8.61 -12.16 3.53
C SER A 107 -7.38 -11.31 3.84
N ILE A 108 -7.58 -10.07 4.29
CA ILE A 108 -6.47 -9.17 4.62
C ILE A 108 -6.08 -9.43 6.07
N LYS A 109 -4.85 -9.89 6.27
CA LYS A 109 -4.34 -10.27 7.59
C LYS A 109 -3.47 -9.20 8.22
N GLN A 110 -2.85 -8.36 7.40
CA GLN A 110 -2.02 -7.26 7.88
C GLN A 110 -2.34 -6.00 7.11
N LEU A 111 -2.34 -4.88 7.81
CA LEU A 111 -2.63 -3.59 7.23
C LEU A 111 -1.58 -2.58 7.66
N MET A 112 -1.05 -1.83 6.71
CA MET A 112 -0.27 -0.63 6.99
C MET A 112 -0.97 0.56 6.36
N VAL A 113 -1.00 1.68 7.08
CA VAL A 113 -1.62 2.91 6.61
C VAL A 113 -0.62 4.04 6.76
N ILE A 114 -0.39 4.78 5.69
CA ILE A 114 0.41 6.00 5.73
C ILE A 114 -0.56 7.18 5.77
N GLN A 115 -0.51 7.94 6.85
CA GLN A 115 -1.32 9.14 7.03
C GLN A 115 -0.42 10.28 7.50
N ASN A 116 -0.32 11.34 6.71
CA ASN A 116 0.61 12.43 6.94
C ASN A 116 2.04 11.87 6.97
N ASN A 117 2.76 12.07 8.06
CA ASN A 117 4.12 11.56 8.23
C ASN A 117 4.17 10.31 9.12
N LYS A 118 3.03 9.68 9.35
CA LYS A 118 2.93 8.54 10.26
C LYS A 118 2.64 7.27 9.52
N LEU A 119 3.26 6.19 9.97
CA LEU A 119 2.97 4.84 9.51
C LEU A 119 2.25 4.10 10.64
N LEU A 120 1.04 3.64 10.35
CA LEU A 120 0.21 2.90 11.31
C LEU A 120 0.15 1.45 10.86
N ARG A 121 0.25 0.52 11.81
CA ARG A 121 0.26 -0.91 11.51
C ARG A 121 -0.82 -1.62 12.31
N TYR A 122 -1.53 -2.52 11.63
CA TYR A 122 -2.61 -3.30 12.23
C TYR A 122 -2.45 -4.77 11.84
N LYS A 123 -2.77 -5.64 12.77
CA LYS A 123 -2.72 -7.10 12.56
C LYS A 123 -4.04 -7.75 12.91
#